data_bebf5d5c6d0126de3e9707ee349889f0
#
_entry.id   bebf5d5c6d0126de3e9707ee349889f0
#
_cell.length_a   1.000
_cell.length_b   1.000
_cell.length_c   1.000
_cell.angle_alpha   90.00
_cell.angle_beta   90.00
_cell.angle_gamma   90.00
#
_symmetry.space_group_name_H-M   'P 1'
#
loop_
_entity.id
_entity.type
_entity.pdbx_description
1 polymer ?
#
loop_
_entity_poly.entity_id
_entity_poly.type
_entity_poly.pdbx_seq_one_letter_code
_entity_poly.pdbx_strand_id
1 'polypeptide(L)'
;MGVAFDRPTPFWPGQYAGILLIAQHVFKAYTGARSREAPANLKPVGTGAYVHVDFTPGDRLVAALNPNYHMALRPHFDRLELKGGGDSMSAARAVLQTGDYDYAGNMLVEDELLMGLEARSKGRVVFLPASETTAIYLNVSDPHTELGSERAHRHSRHPLFSDPVVRQALGLLVDRKNMQDFVFGPEGVATANFINQPERLRSPNTRLSFDADKAARLLDDAGWKTGADGVRAKGGRRLAVQF
;
A
#
# COMPACT_ATOMS: atom_id res chain seq x y z
N MET A 1 -0.68 8.67 31.00
CA MET A 1 0.67 8.70 30.43
C MET A 1 0.89 10.07 29.83
N GLY A 2 1.98 10.77 30.20
CA GLY A 2 2.36 12.07 29.64
C GLY A 2 3.57 11.91 28.75
N VAL A 3 3.63 12.66 27.65
CA VAL A 3 4.77 12.72 26.74
C VAL A 3 5.27 14.16 26.74
N ALA A 4 6.55 14.35 27.07
CA ALA A 4 7.21 15.64 27.04
C ALA A 4 8.22 15.70 25.90
N PHE A 5 8.35 16.84 25.25
CA PHE A 5 9.26 17.07 24.14
C PHE A 5 10.21 18.21 24.49
N ASP A 6 11.47 18.07 24.09
CA ASP A 6 12.50 19.12 24.25
C ASP A 6 12.25 20.31 23.33
N ARG A 7 11.50 20.09 22.27
CA ARG A 7 11.15 21.10 21.25
C ARG A 7 9.78 20.82 20.65
N PRO A 8 9.11 21.83 20.06
CA PRO A 8 7.84 21.63 19.37
C PRO A 8 7.91 20.51 18.33
N THR A 9 7.00 19.52 18.45
CA THR A 9 6.93 18.35 17.57
C THR A 9 5.53 18.22 16.98
N PRO A 10 5.17 19.05 15.99
CA PRO A 10 3.79 19.15 15.49
C PRO A 10 3.27 17.88 14.83
N PHE A 11 4.15 17.02 14.34
CA PHE A 11 3.76 15.77 13.67
C PHE A 11 3.51 14.59 14.64
N TRP A 12 3.78 14.79 15.94
CA TRP A 12 3.59 13.74 16.95
C TRP A 12 2.22 13.07 16.88
N PRO A 13 1.09 13.81 16.87
CA PRO A 13 -0.22 13.16 16.86
C PRO A 13 -0.45 12.27 15.63
N GLY A 14 0.01 12.70 14.46
CA GLY A 14 -0.16 11.95 13.23
C GLY A 14 0.73 10.71 13.13
N GLN A 15 1.95 10.77 13.66
CA GLN A 15 2.90 9.66 13.59
C GLN A 15 2.66 8.60 14.66
N TYR A 16 2.22 9.00 15.85
CA TYR A 16 2.20 8.11 17.01
C TYR A 16 0.79 7.82 17.56
N ALA A 17 -0.24 8.48 17.04
CA ALA A 17 -1.62 8.19 17.41
C ALA A 17 -2.06 6.75 17.09
N GLY A 18 -1.39 6.10 16.11
CA GLY A 18 -1.60 4.70 15.76
C GLY A 18 -0.81 3.68 16.59
N ILE A 19 0.01 4.11 17.56
CA ILE A 19 0.73 3.18 18.42
C ILE A 19 -0.24 2.52 19.39
N LEU A 20 -0.29 1.21 19.33
CA LEU A 20 -1.11 0.42 20.27
C LEU A 20 -0.43 0.36 21.63
N LEU A 21 -1.17 0.71 22.67
CA LEU A 21 -0.72 0.62 24.05
C LEU A 21 -1.16 -0.71 24.66
N ILE A 22 -0.22 -1.45 25.20
CA ILE A 22 -0.47 -2.71 25.90
C ILE A 22 -0.42 -2.51 27.41
N ALA A 23 -1.19 -3.29 28.15
CA ALA A 23 -1.28 -3.20 29.58
C ALA A 23 -0.01 -3.78 30.25
N GLN A 24 0.78 -2.94 30.92
CA GLN A 24 2.02 -3.35 31.57
C GLN A 24 1.82 -4.50 32.56
N HIS A 25 0.77 -4.45 33.37
CA HIS A 25 0.48 -5.48 34.38
C HIS A 25 0.18 -6.85 33.78
N VAL A 26 -0.28 -6.90 32.52
CA VAL A 26 -0.55 -8.12 31.76
C VAL A 26 0.72 -8.65 31.11
N PHE A 27 1.55 -7.77 30.55
CA PHE A 27 2.70 -8.16 29.72
C PHE A 27 4.05 -8.13 30.44
N LYS A 28 4.14 -7.60 31.66
CA LYS A 28 5.44 -7.41 32.36
C LYS A 28 6.30 -8.67 32.51
N ALA A 29 5.66 -9.84 32.54
CA ALA A 29 6.37 -11.12 32.63
C ALA A 29 6.81 -11.66 31.25
N TYR A 30 6.38 -11.02 30.17
CA TYR A 30 6.56 -11.48 28.78
C TYR A 30 7.30 -10.39 27.95
N THR A 31 8.58 -10.24 28.19
CA THR A 31 9.41 -9.24 27.51
C THR A 31 10.36 -9.87 26.52
N GLY A 32 10.80 -9.13 25.50
CA GLY A 32 11.73 -9.58 24.47
C GLY A 32 11.18 -10.81 23.71
N ALA A 33 11.97 -11.85 23.57
CA ALA A 33 11.60 -13.07 22.84
C ALA A 33 10.35 -13.76 23.43
N ARG A 34 10.11 -13.61 24.74
CA ARG A 34 8.96 -14.19 25.41
C ARG A 34 7.64 -13.47 25.16
N SER A 35 7.65 -12.33 24.51
CA SER A 35 6.42 -11.56 24.23
C SER A 35 5.36 -12.36 23.45
N ARG A 36 5.79 -13.32 22.63
CA ARG A 36 4.91 -14.20 21.86
C ARG A 36 4.19 -15.25 22.72
N GLU A 37 4.69 -15.54 23.91
CA GLU A 37 4.15 -16.56 24.82
C GLU A 37 2.99 -16.00 25.69
N ALA A 38 2.76 -14.68 25.67
CA ALA A 38 1.76 -14.05 26.51
C ALA A 38 0.35 -14.55 26.14
N PRO A 39 -0.41 -15.14 27.08
CA PRO A 39 -1.79 -15.56 26.84
C PRO A 39 -2.70 -14.42 26.37
N ALA A 40 -2.38 -13.20 26.74
CA ALA A 40 -3.09 -11.99 26.32
C ALA A 40 -2.97 -11.68 24.81
N ASN A 41 -2.07 -12.34 24.09
CA ASN A 41 -2.04 -12.26 22.62
C ASN A 41 -3.30 -12.89 22.00
N LEU A 42 -3.89 -13.89 22.65
CA LEU A 42 -5.12 -14.55 22.21
C LEU A 42 -6.37 -14.02 22.93
N LYS A 43 -6.19 -13.36 24.06
CA LYS A 43 -7.26 -12.76 24.86
C LYS A 43 -6.87 -11.33 25.26
N PRO A 44 -6.84 -10.40 24.29
CA PRO A 44 -6.35 -9.06 24.54
C PRO A 44 -7.21 -8.29 25.54
N VAL A 45 -6.54 -7.54 26.41
CA VAL A 45 -7.16 -6.58 27.32
C VAL A 45 -6.78 -5.18 26.84
N GLY A 46 -7.77 -4.37 26.53
CA GLY A 46 -7.59 -3.02 26.00
C GLY A 46 -8.67 -2.06 26.47
N THR A 47 -8.53 -0.80 26.07
CA THR A 47 -9.47 0.29 26.37
C THR A 47 -10.36 0.63 25.15
N GLY A 48 -10.39 -0.25 24.16
CA GLY A 48 -11.16 -0.07 22.93
C GLY A 48 -12.67 -0.19 23.12
N ALA A 49 -13.40 0.07 22.04
CA ALA A 49 -14.85 0.05 22.01
C ALA A 49 -15.45 -1.35 22.24
N TYR A 50 -14.68 -2.39 21.97
CA TYR A 50 -15.11 -3.77 22.13
C TYR A 50 -14.19 -4.55 23.05
N VAL A 51 -14.74 -5.51 23.77
CA VAL A 51 -14.02 -6.50 24.56
C VAL A 51 -14.06 -7.85 23.88
N HIS A 52 -12.98 -8.60 24.03
CA HIS A 52 -12.86 -9.95 23.51
C HIS A 52 -13.89 -10.89 24.16
N VAL A 53 -14.56 -11.69 23.33
CA VAL A 53 -15.45 -12.78 23.75
C VAL A 53 -14.86 -14.13 23.37
N ASP A 54 -14.54 -14.32 22.09
CA ASP A 54 -14.01 -15.55 21.56
C ASP A 54 -13.05 -15.29 20.40
N PHE A 55 -11.99 -16.11 20.27
CA PHE A 55 -11.04 -16.01 19.18
C PHE A 55 -10.48 -17.38 18.80
N THR A 56 -10.76 -17.77 17.58
CA THR A 56 -10.14 -18.93 16.94
C THR A 56 -9.19 -18.42 15.86
N PRO A 57 -7.86 -18.53 16.02
CA PRO A 57 -6.89 -18.07 15.04
C PRO A 57 -7.16 -18.63 13.65
N GLY A 58 -7.16 -17.75 12.63
CA GLY A 58 -7.42 -18.13 11.23
C GLY A 58 -8.89 -18.37 10.88
N ASP A 59 -9.79 -18.34 11.85
CA ASP A 59 -11.21 -18.62 11.62
C ASP A 59 -12.12 -17.47 12.04
N ARG A 60 -12.18 -17.16 13.36
CA ARG A 60 -13.20 -16.24 13.87
C ARG A 60 -12.71 -15.43 15.07
N LEU A 61 -13.13 -14.16 15.11
CA LEU A 61 -13.06 -13.33 16.29
C LEU A 61 -14.45 -12.78 16.62
N VAL A 62 -14.85 -12.90 17.87
CA VAL A 62 -16.08 -12.34 18.40
C VAL A 62 -15.75 -11.34 19.51
N ALA A 63 -16.34 -10.15 19.41
CA ALA A 63 -16.21 -9.12 20.42
C ALA A 63 -17.58 -8.52 20.77
N ALA A 64 -17.74 -8.12 22.01
CA ALA A 64 -18.94 -7.47 22.53
C ALA A 64 -18.63 -6.02 22.93
N LEU A 65 -19.66 -5.20 23.02
CA LEU A 65 -19.56 -3.83 23.47
C LEU A 65 -18.81 -3.74 24.81
N ASN A 66 -17.84 -2.84 24.89
CA ASN A 66 -17.15 -2.53 26.14
C ASN A 66 -17.99 -1.56 26.98
N PRO A 67 -18.53 -1.99 28.10
CA PRO A 67 -19.38 -1.12 28.95
C PRO A 67 -18.60 0.05 29.58
N ASN A 68 -17.26 -0.04 29.60
CA ASN A 68 -16.37 0.98 30.14
C ASN A 68 -15.70 1.83 29.04
N TYR A 69 -16.24 1.79 27.82
CA TYR A 69 -15.65 2.59 26.74
C TYR A 69 -15.84 4.09 27.01
N HIS A 70 -14.76 4.85 26.81
CA HIS A 70 -14.70 6.26 27.22
C HIS A 70 -15.52 7.21 26.35
N MET A 71 -15.94 6.78 25.14
CA MET A 71 -16.76 7.61 24.26
C MET A 71 -18.24 7.27 24.43
N ALA A 72 -19.01 8.23 24.93
CA ALA A 72 -20.45 8.06 25.06
C ALA A 72 -21.14 7.86 23.71
N LEU A 73 -22.21 7.04 23.70
CA LEU A 73 -23.01 6.72 22.52
C LEU A 73 -22.22 6.06 21.36
N ARG A 74 -21.11 5.39 21.69
CA ARG A 74 -20.30 4.64 20.73
C ARG A 74 -19.79 3.34 21.35
N PRO A 75 -19.53 2.30 20.57
CA PRO A 75 -19.87 2.15 19.14
C PRO A 75 -21.38 1.94 18.93
N HIS A 76 -21.83 1.92 17.68
CA HIS A 76 -23.26 1.76 17.34
C HIS A 76 -23.72 0.29 17.37
N PHE A 77 -22.81 -0.65 17.24
CA PHE A 77 -23.10 -2.08 17.21
C PHE A 77 -22.72 -2.72 18.55
N ASP A 78 -23.58 -3.59 19.06
CA ASP A 78 -23.36 -4.27 20.34
C ASP A 78 -22.37 -5.43 20.24
N ARG A 79 -22.24 -6.00 19.04
CA ARG A 79 -21.41 -7.15 18.76
C ARG A 79 -20.67 -6.97 17.45
N LEU A 80 -19.41 -7.39 17.44
CA LEU A 80 -18.58 -7.49 16.25
C LEU A 80 -18.18 -8.96 16.05
N GLU A 81 -18.39 -9.46 14.85
CA GLU A 81 -17.93 -10.78 14.46
C GLU A 81 -17.09 -10.66 13.20
N LEU A 82 -15.83 -11.04 13.28
CA LEU A 82 -14.91 -11.07 12.15
C LEU A 82 -14.68 -12.52 11.75
N LYS A 83 -15.00 -12.86 10.51
CA LYS A 83 -14.68 -14.15 9.92
C LYS A 83 -13.31 -14.06 9.26
N GLY A 84 -12.41 -14.93 9.66
CA GLY A 84 -11.13 -15.16 9.01
C GLY A 84 -11.15 -16.37 8.09
N GLY A 85 -10.09 -16.56 7.33
CA GLY A 85 -9.98 -17.64 6.37
C GLY A 85 -10.81 -17.38 5.11
N GLY A 86 -10.69 -18.27 4.12
CA GLY A 86 -11.36 -18.11 2.83
C GLY A 86 -10.63 -17.15 1.88
N ASP A 87 -11.23 -16.90 0.73
CA ASP A 87 -10.74 -16.01 -0.30
C ASP A 87 -11.65 -14.77 -0.47
N SER A 88 -11.19 -13.79 -1.22
CA SER A 88 -11.92 -12.56 -1.48
C SER A 88 -13.27 -12.80 -2.18
N MET A 89 -13.35 -13.78 -3.08
CA MET A 89 -14.59 -14.11 -3.78
C MET A 89 -15.63 -14.69 -2.82
N SER A 90 -15.23 -15.58 -1.91
CA SER A 90 -16.13 -16.11 -0.88
C SER A 90 -16.63 -15.03 0.06
N ALA A 91 -15.77 -14.08 0.46
CA ALA A 91 -16.17 -12.95 1.28
C ALA A 91 -17.14 -12.01 0.53
N ALA A 92 -16.88 -11.72 -0.75
CA ALA A 92 -17.79 -10.93 -1.58
C ALA A 92 -19.17 -11.58 -1.70
N ARG A 93 -19.23 -12.88 -1.90
CA ARG A 93 -20.50 -13.63 -1.95
C ARG A 93 -21.24 -13.62 -0.61
N ALA A 94 -20.53 -13.76 0.49
CA ALA A 94 -21.13 -13.73 1.82
C ALA A 94 -21.82 -12.40 2.13
N VAL A 95 -21.33 -11.30 1.58
CA VAL A 95 -21.99 -9.98 1.72
C VAL A 95 -23.03 -9.75 0.64
N LEU A 96 -22.68 -9.97 -0.65
CA LEU A 96 -23.52 -9.55 -1.76
C LEU A 96 -24.60 -10.57 -2.15
N GLN A 97 -24.36 -11.87 -1.99
CA GLN A 97 -25.30 -12.91 -2.39
C GLN A 97 -26.11 -13.47 -1.23
N THR A 98 -25.43 -13.93 -0.16
CA THR A 98 -26.12 -14.60 0.96
C THR A 98 -26.57 -13.62 2.04
N GLY A 99 -25.85 -12.52 2.24
CA GLY A 99 -26.13 -11.58 3.31
C GLY A 99 -25.74 -12.11 4.70
N ASP A 100 -24.84 -13.09 4.76
CA ASP A 100 -24.35 -13.65 6.02
C ASP A 100 -23.47 -12.67 6.79
N TYR A 101 -22.89 -11.69 6.07
CA TYR A 101 -22.05 -10.63 6.62
C TYR A 101 -22.44 -9.27 6.05
N ASP A 102 -22.24 -8.22 6.85
CA ASP A 102 -22.59 -6.83 6.53
C ASP A 102 -21.48 -6.12 5.76
N TYR A 103 -20.23 -6.58 5.86
CA TYR A 103 -19.07 -5.88 5.30
C TYR A 103 -17.96 -6.84 4.92
N ALA A 104 -17.35 -6.60 3.78
CA ALA A 104 -16.08 -7.18 3.38
C ALA A 104 -15.19 -6.07 2.79
N GLY A 105 -13.91 -6.05 3.14
CA GLY A 105 -12.97 -5.02 2.71
C GLY A 105 -11.73 -5.61 2.04
N ASN A 106 -11.00 -4.75 1.30
CA ASN A 106 -9.77 -5.11 0.59
C ASN A 106 -9.96 -6.32 -0.34
N MET A 107 -11.02 -6.27 -1.16
CA MET A 107 -11.38 -7.34 -2.07
C MET A 107 -10.42 -7.40 -3.25
N LEU A 108 -9.68 -8.50 -3.37
CA LEU A 108 -8.88 -8.82 -4.56
C LEU A 108 -9.70 -9.75 -5.47
N VAL A 109 -10.70 -9.17 -6.12
CA VAL A 109 -11.63 -9.83 -7.04
C VAL A 109 -11.71 -8.97 -8.29
N GLU A 110 -11.82 -9.60 -9.45
CA GLU A 110 -12.02 -8.89 -10.71
C GLU A 110 -13.29 -8.02 -10.67
N ASP A 111 -13.18 -6.79 -11.13
CA ASP A 111 -14.26 -5.78 -11.05
C ASP A 111 -15.55 -6.25 -11.71
N GLU A 112 -15.46 -6.91 -12.86
CA GLU A 112 -16.64 -7.43 -13.58
C GLU A 112 -17.40 -8.44 -12.73
N LEU A 113 -16.70 -9.28 -11.98
CA LEU A 113 -17.31 -10.26 -11.09
C LEU A 113 -17.97 -9.57 -9.89
N LEU A 114 -17.32 -8.58 -9.29
CA LEU A 114 -17.90 -7.79 -8.20
C LEU A 114 -19.15 -7.04 -8.65
N MET A 115 -19.10 -6.36 -9.78
CA MET A 115 -20.23 -5.64 -10.33
C MET A 115 -21.36 -6.60 -10.74
N GLY A 116 -21.04 -7.78 -11.24
CA GLY A 116 -22.01 -8.84 -11.54
C GLY A 116 -22.74 -9.36 -10.29
N LEU A 117 -22.04 -9.46 -9.16
CA LEU A 117 -22.61 -9.81 -7.86
C LEU A 117 -23.51 -8.67 -7.34
N GLU A 118 -23.03 -7.44 -7.42
CA GLU A 118 -23.77 -6.24 -6.96
C GLU A 118 -25.11 -6.10 -7.66
N ALA A 119 -25.16 -6.28 -8.98
CA ALA A 119 -26.37 -6.11 -9.80
C ALA A 119 -27.57 -6.97 -9.33
N ARG A 120 -27.34 -8.01 -8.56
CA ARG A 120 -28.35 -8.96 -8.05
C ARG A 120 -28.46 -8.97 -6.53
N SER A 121 -27.82 -8.02 -5.86
CA SER A 121 -27.72 -7.97 -4.41
C SER A 121 -28.46 -6.79 -3.79
N LYS A 122 -28.57 -6.78 -2.47
CA LYS A 122 -29.02 -5.61 -1.67
C LYS A 122 -27.83 -4.77 -1.18
N GLY A 123 -26.60 -5.28 -1.31
CA GLY A 123 -25.38 -4.60 -0.98
C GLY A 123 -24.90 -3.71 -2.12
N ARG A 124 -23.79 -3.04 -1.89
CA ARG A 124 -23.11 -2.23 -2.91
C ARG A 124 -21.61 -2.39 -2.83
N VAL A 125 -20.94 -2.28 -3.95
CA VAL A 125 -19.49 -2.15 -4.06
C VAL A 125 -19.12 -0.67 -3.91
N VAL A 126 -18.13 -0.39 -3.07
CA VAL A 126 -17.63 0.98 -2.85
C VAL A 126 -16.15 1.00 -3.15
N PHE A 127 -15.77 1.70 -4.21
CA PHE A 127 -14.37 1.96 -4.54
C PHE A 127 -13.89 3.19 -3.78
N LEU A 128 -12.87 3.00 -2.97
CA LEU A 128 -12.29 4.07 -2.17
C LEU A 128 -10.87 4.36 -2.67
N PRO A 129 -10.60 5.60 -3.12
CA PRO A 129 -9.24 5.99 -3.48
C PRO A 129 -8.29 5.77 -2.31
N ALA A 130 -7.30 4.92 -2.51
CA ALA A 130 -6.25 4.66 -1.53
C ALA A 130 -5.12 5.69 -1.62
N SER A 131 -4.32 5.77 -0.58
CA SER A 131 -3.08 6.55 -0.57
C SER A 131 -1.91 5.79 -1.20
N GLU A 132 -2.06 4.48 -1.39
CA GLU A 132 -1.05 3.66 -2.02
C GLU A 132 -0.87 4.04 -3.50
N THR A 133 0.38 3.96 -3.94
CA THR A 133 0.75 4.22 -5.33
C THR A 133 1.58 3.06 -5.84
N THR A 134 1.10 2.41 -6.89
CA THR A 134 1.92 1.45 -7.65
C THR A 134 2.92 2.22 -8.49
N ALA A 135 4.19 1.93 -8.33
CA ALA A 135 5.26 2.65 -9.01
C ALA A 135 6.40 1.70 -9.43
N ILE A 136 7.07 2.07 -10.52
CA ILE A 136 8.32 1.42 -10.93
C ILE A 136 9.47 2.23 -10.32
N TYR A 137 10.21 1.62 -9.40
CA TYR A 137 11.36 2.23 -8.76
C TYR A 137 12.64 1.91 -9.52
N LEU A 138 13.34 2.95 -9.97
CA LEU A 138 14.60 2.80 -10.66
C LEU A 138 15.75 2.91 -9.65
N ASN A 139 16.50 1.83 -9.46
CA ASN A 139 17.68 1.84 -8.62
C ASN A 139 18.78 2.69 -9.27
N VAL A 140 19.14 3.80 -8.65
CA VAL A 140 20.18 4.71 -9.14
C VAL A 140 21.58 4.40 -8.60
N SER A 141 21.69 3.40 -7.72
CA SER A 141 22.97 2.91 -7.20
C SER A 141 23.52 1.80 -8.09
N ASP A 142 24.85 1.66 -8.15
CA ASP A 142 25.51 0.61 -8.92
C ASP A 142 25.25 -0.77 -8.29
N PRO A 143 24.61 -1.71 -9.00
CA PRO A 143 24.33 -3.05 -8.48
C PRO A 143 25.55 -4.00 -8.58
N HIS A 144 26.59 -3.62 -9.31
CA HIS A 144 27.69 -4.50 -9.67
C HIS A 144 28.98 -4.21 -8.91
N THR A 145 29.22 -2.94 -8.54
CA THR A 145 30.41 -2.56 -7.81
C THR A 145 30.25 -2.83 -6.32
N GLU A 146 31.17 -3.59 -5.73
CA GLU A 146 31.19 -3.82 -4.30
C GLU A 146 31.75 -2.58 -3.58
N LEU A 147 30.94 -1.94 -2.77
CA LEU A 147 31.24 -0.71 -2.03
C LEU A 147 31.06 -0.89 -0.51
N GLY A 148 30.91 -2.12 -0.04
CA GLY A 148 30.67 -2.42 1.36
C GLY A 148 29.43 -1.68 1.91
N SER A 149 29.60 -0.96 3.02
CA SER A 149 28.52 -0.19 3.65
C SER A 149 28.05 1.02 2.82
N GLU A 150 28.79 1.41 1.80
CA GLU A 150 28.45 2.59 0.95
C GLU A 150 27.70 2.22 -0.33
N ARG A 151 27.25 0.98 -0.47
CA ARG A 151 26.57 0.51 -1.69
C ARG A 151 25.37 1.39 -2.08
N ALA A 152 24.59 1.83 -1.13
CA ALA A 152 23.43 2.72 -1.36
C ALA A 152 23.77 4.21 -1.21
N HIS A 153 25.04 4.56 -1.12
CA HIS A 153 25.51 5.93 -0.92
C HIS A 153 25.38 6.75 -2.20
N ARG A 154 25.24 8.08 -2.06
CA ARG A 154 25.14 9.04 -3.18
C ARG A 154 26.30 8.99 -4.18
N HIS A 155 27.43 8.40 -3.84
CA HIS A 155 28.59 8.21 -4.72
C HIS A 155 28.45 6.97 -5.61
N SER A 156 27.60 6.02 -5.24
CA SER A 156 27.28 4.88 -6.09
C SER A 156 26.40 5.33 -7.25
N ARG A 157 26.76 4.96 -8.46
CA ARG A 157 26.11 5.41 -9.68
C ARG A 157 25.71 4.24 -10.56
N HIS A 158 24.42 3.98 -10.68
CA HIS A 158 23.93 2.98 -11.63
C HIS A 158 24.37 3.32 -13.07
N PRO A 159 24.91 2.37 -13.82
CA PRO A 159 25.44 2.64 -15.16
C PRO A 159 24.45 3.20 -16.18
N LEU A 160 23.14 2.90 -16.01
CA LEU A 160 22.07 3.39 -16.89
C LEU A 160 21.19 4.41 -16.16
N PHE A 161 20.66 4.06 -14.98
CA PHE A 161 19.64 4.87 -14.32
C PHE A 161 20.19 6.12 -13.62
N SER A 162 21.50 6.32 -13.55
CA SER A 162 22.07 7.61 -13.15
C SER A 162 21.91 8.69 -14.22
N ASP A 163 21.69 8.30 -15.50
CA ASP A 163 21.41 9.24 -16.58
C ASP A 163 19.93 9.70 -16.48
N PRO A 164 19.67 11.01 -16.26
CA PRO A 164 18.30 11.51 -16.18
C PRO A 164 17.52 11.36 -17.48
N VAL A 165 18.20 11.37 -18.65
CA VAL A 165 17.54 11.20 -19.95
C VAL A 165 16.97 9.79 -20.08
N VAL A 166 17.70 8.77 -19.62
CA VAL A 166 17.21 7.39 -19.58
C VAL A 166 15.97 7.27 -18.71
N ARG A 167 15.99 7.86 -17.51
CA ARG A 167 14.82 7.85 -16.60
C ARG A 167 13.62 8.57 -17.20
N GLN A 168 13.83 9.72 -17.86
CA GLN A 168 12.76 10.47 -18.54
C GLN A 168 12.15 9.66 -19.69
N ALA A 169 12.99 9.03 -20.52
CA ALA A 169 12.54 8.20 -21.60
C ALA A 169 11.72 7.01 -21.11
N LEU A 170 12.19 6.31 -20.07
CA LEU A 170 11.45 5.22 -19.46
C LEU A 170 10.10 5.69 -18.88
N GLY A 171 10.06 6.87 -18.28
CA GLY A 171 8.82 7.48 -17.78
C GLY A 171 7.79 7.75 -18.87
N LEU A 172 8.25 8.11 -20.10
CA LEU A 172 7.40 8.31 -21.28
C LEU A 172 6.91 7.00 -21.91
N LEU A 173 7.57 5.88 -21.64
CA LEU A 173 7.18 4.56 -22.16
C LEU A 173 6.15 3.84 -21.27
N VAL A 174 5.80 4.39 -20.11
CA VAL A 174 4.78 3.80 -19.25
C VAL A 174 3.41 4.35 -19.63
N ASP A 175 2.59 3.51 -20.25
CA ASP A 175 1.20 3.82 -20.57
C ASP A 175 0.31 3.62 -19.34
N ARG A 176 0.24 4.65 -18.49
CA ARG A 176 -0.53 4.63 -17.25
C ARG A 176 -2.02 4.55 -17.46
N LYS A 177 -2.51 5.11 -18.57
CA LYS A 177 -3.95 5.06 -18.87
C LYS A 177 -4.37 3.64 -19.21
N ASN A 178 -3.58 2.97 -20.04
CA ASN A 178 -3.82 1.57 -20.40
C ASN A 178 -3.72 0.66 -19.15
N MET A 179 -2.69 0.88 -18.31
CA MET A 179 -2.58 0.16 -17.04
C MET A 179 -3.78 0.40 -16.12
N GLN A 180 -4.28 1.63 -16.04
CA GLN A 180 -5.50 1.94 -15.28
C GLN A 180 -6.68 1.12 -15.81
N ASP A 181 -6.91 1.14 -17.12
CA ASP A 181 -8.10 0.54 -17.71
C ASP A 181 -8.09 -0.99 -17.67
N PHE A 182 -6.93 -1.63 -17.85
CA PHE A 182 -6.84 -3.09 -17.98
C PHE A 182 -6.27 -3.83 -16.76
N VAL A 183 -5.62 -3.12 -15.84
CA VAL A 183 -5.01 -3.77 -14.65
C VAL A 183 -5.74 -3.37 -13.37
N PHE A 184 -6.11 -2.10 -13.23
CA PHE A 184 -6.67 -1.56 -12.01
C PHE A 184 -8.18 -1.28 -12.09
N GLY A 185 -8.75 -1.25 -13.31
CA GLY A 185 -10.17 -0.99 -13.51
C GLY A 185 -10.66 0.34 -12.92
N PRO A 186 -11.92 0.40 -12.45
CA PRO A 186 -12.52 1.60 -11.86
C PRO A 186 -11.82 2.12 -10.61
N GLU A 187 -11.04 1.30 -9.92
CA GLU A 187 -10.28 1.69 -8.73
C GLU A 187 -9.03 2.48 -9.08
N GLY A 188 -8.50 2.27 -10.29
CA GLY A 188 -7.25 2.85 -10.74
C GLY A 188 -7.37 4.34 -11.02
N VAL A 189 -6.34 5.09 -10.63
CA VAL A 189 -6.18 6.49 -11.02
C VAL A 189 -4.78 6.69 -11.57
N ALA A 190 -4.67 6.86 -12.89
CA ALA A 190 -3.41 7.20 -13.51
C ALA A 190 -2.90 8.55 -12.98
N THR A 191 -1.71 8.56 -12.40
CA THR A 191 -1.18 9.75 -11.74
C THR A 191 0.30 9.97 -12.03
N ALA A 192 0.71 11.22 -12.00
CA ALA A 192 2.10 11.65 -12.00
C ALA A 192 2.57 12.06 -10.59
N ASN A 193 1.69 11.98 -9.61
CA ASN A 193 1.99 12.40 -8.25
C ASN A 193 2.32 11.22 -7.34
N PHE A 194 3.32 11.38 -6.52
CA PHE A 194 3.63 10.44 -5.45
C PHE A 194 2.59 10.50 -4.31
N ILE A 195 2.10 11.72 -4.00
CA ILE A 195 1.02 11.92 -3.03
C ILE A 195 -0.28 12.10 -3.78
N ASN A 196 -1.19 11.13 -3.68
CA ASN A 196 -2.47 11.14 -4.37
C ASN A 196 -3.63 11.54 -3.48
N GLN A 197 -3.54 11.24 -2.21
CA GLN A 197 -4.55 11.56 -1.22
C GLN A 197 -3.92 12.24 0.02
N PRO A 198 -4.60 13.20 0.62
CA PRO A 198 -5.82 13.87 0.12
C PRO A 198 -5.53 14.73 -1.13
N GLU A 199 -6.51 14.85 -2.03
CA GLU A 199 -6.37 15.49 -3.34
C GLU A 199 -5.75 16.91 -3.29
N ARG A 200 -6.02 17.66 -2.21
CA ARG A 200 -5.44 19.00 -1.99
C ARG A 200 -3.90 19.02 -1.93
N LEU A 201 -3.26 17.87 -1.76
CA LEU A 201 -1.79 17.73 -1.73
C LEU A 201 -1.22 17.31 -3.09
N ARG A 202 -2.05 17.05 -4.09
CA ARG A 202 -1.58 16.76 -5.44
C ARG A 202 -0.94 18.01 -6.05
N SER A 203 0.20 17.85 -6.68
CA SER A 203 0.84 18.92 -7.44
C SER A 203 0.12 19.13 -8.78
N PRO A 204 -0.37 20.32 -9.12
CA PRO A 204 -0.94 20.60 -10.43
C PRO A 204 0.13 20.69 -11.53
N ASN A 205 1.41 20.77 -11.14
CA ASN A 205 2.53 20.96 -12.05
C ASN A 205 3.19 19.66 -12.51
N THR A 206 2.88 18.53 -11.86
CA THR A 206 3.46 17.23 -12.21
C THR A 206 2.62 16.60 -13.31
N ARG A 207 3.24 16.32 -14.44
CA ARG A 207 2.60 15.68 -15.60
C ARG A 207 3.49 14.59 -16.15
N LEU A 208 2.92 13.45 -16.45
CA LEU A 208 3.55 12.35 -17.16
C LEU A 208 2.64 11.96 -18.32
N SER A 209 3.18 12.00 -19.54
CA SER A 209 2.50 11.52 -20.75
C SER A 209 3.12 10.21 -21.21
N PHE A 210 2.34 9.38 -21.88
CA PHE A 210 2.85 8.30 -22.67
C PHE A 210 3.19 8.85 -24.07
N ASP A 211 4.45 8.73 -24.49
CA ASP A 211 4.93 9.25 -25.77
C ASP A 211 6.21 8.50 -26.18
N ALA A 212 6.03 7.39 -26.89
CA ALA A 212 7.14 6.54 -27.31
C ALA A 212 8.08 7.25 -28.31
N ASP A 213 7.53 8.08 -29.18
CA ASP A 213 8.32 8.82 -30.17
C ASP A 213 9.20 9.88 -29.50
N LYS A 214 8.65 10.57 -28.51
CA LYS A 214 9.44 11.51 -27.71
C LYS A 214 10.53 10.81 -26.91
N ALA A 215 10.23 9.65 -26.34
CA ALA A 215 11.23 8.85 -25.63
C ALA A 215 12.36 8.43 -26.57
N ALA A 216 12.02 7.99 -27.79
CA ALA A 216 13.01 7.65 -28.80
C ALA A 216 13.90 8.84 -29.17
N ARG A 217 13.31 10.00 -29.46
CA ARG A 217 14.05 11.23 -29.76
C ARG A 217 14.98 11.65 -28.62
N LEU A 218 14.51 11.64 -27.38
CA LEU A 218 15.33 11.98 -26.20
C LEU A 218 16.56 11.08 -26.10
N LEU A 219 16.39 9.79 -26.33
CA LEU A 219 17.49 8.83 -26.29
C LEU A 219 18.46 9.05 -27.46
N ASP A 220 17.95 9.31 -28.68
CA ASP A 220 18.77 9.60 -29.86
C ASP A 220 19.62 10.86 -29.69
N ASP A 221 19.01 11.94 -29.18
CA ASP A 221 19.68 13.23 -28.91
C ASP A 221 20.76 13.09 -27.83
N ALA A 222 20.51 12.21 -26.84
CA ALA A 222 21.49 11.89 -25.81
C ALA A 222 22.58 10.90 -26.26
N GLY A 223 22.56 10.44 -27.51
CA GLY A 223 23.56 9.53 -28.10
C GLY A 223 23.31 8.04 -27.83
N TRP A 224 22.13 7.66 -27.35
CA TRP A 224 21.69 6.27 -27.26
C TRP A 224 21.16 5.78 -28.60
N LYS A 225 22.04 5.27 -29.49
CA LYS A 225 21.68 4.85 -30.84
C LYS A 225 21.22 3.40 -30.89
N THR A 226 20.24 3.14 -31.71
CA THR A 226 19.73 1.78 -31.95
C THR A 226 20.73 0.97 -32.71
N GLY A 227 21.13 -0.19 -32.19
CA GLY A 227 22.02 -1.14 -32.87
C GLY A 227 21.28 -2.00 -33.89
N ALA A 228 22.05 -2.82 -34.64
CA ALA A 228 21.48 -3.75 -35.62
C ALA A 228 20.53 -4.80 -35.00
N ASP A 229 20.69 -5.06 -33.72
CA ASP A 229 19.87 -5.98 -32.91
C ASP A 229 18.62 -5.31 -32.28
N GLY A 230 18.36 -4.05 -32.61
CA GLY A 230 17.24 -3.27 -32.06
C GLY A 230 17.48 -2.70 -30.67
N VAL A 231 18.58 -3.05 -29.99
CA VAL A 231 18.90 -2.54 -28.67
C VAL A 231 19.71 -1.26 -28.77
N ARG A 232 19.33 -0.24 -28.00
CA ARG A 232 20.08 1.01 -27.97
C ARG A 232 21.39 0.86 -27.21
N ALA A 233 22.43 1.56 -27.65
CA ALA A 233 23.73 1.58 -26.99
C ALA A 233 24.37 2.97 -27.05
N LYS A 234 25.22 3.26 -26.07
CA LYS A 234 26.01 4.50 -25.99
C LYS A 234 27.37 4.18 -25.37
N GLY A 235 28.45 4.54 -26.09
CA GLY A 235 29.83 4.30 -25.61
C GLY A 235 30.10 2.82 -25.27
N GLY A 236 29.61 1.89 -26.09
CA GLY A 236 29.74 0.45 -25.87
C GLY A 236 28.81 -0.16 -24.85
N ARG A 237 28.02 0.65 -24.10
CA ARG A 237 27.09 0.20 -23.08
C ARG A 237 25.70 0.02 -23.69
N ARG A 238 25.13 -1.14 -23.53
CA ARG A 238 23.75 -1.44 -23.99
C ARG A 238 22.72 -0.91 -23.00
N LEU A 239 21.61 -0.39 -23.53
CA LEU A 239 20.43 -0.02 -22.74
C LEU A 239 19.57 -1.29 -22.56
N ALA A 240 20.05 -2.17 -21.73
CA ALA A 240 19.35 -3.39 -21.33
C ALA A 240 19.15 -3.38 -19.82
N VAL A 241 17.93 -3.62 -19.37
CA VAL A 241 17.55 -3.62 -17.96
C VAL A 241 16.94 -4.97 -17.59
N GLN A 242 17.15 -5.35 -16.36
CA GLN A 242 16.54 -6.53 -15.77
C GLN A 242 15.58 -6.08 -14.67
N PHE A 243 14.36 -6.64 -14.69
CA PHE A 243 13.33 -6.44 -13.70
C PHE A 243 13.27 -7.62 -12.72
#